data_c428348bba30ff3b4fc0cdbadd075f65
#
_entry.id   c428348bba30ff3b4fc0cdbadd075f65
#
_cell.length_a   1.000
_cell.length_b   1.000
_cell.length_c   1.000
_cell.angle_alpha   90.00
_cell.angle_beta   90.00
_cell.angle_gamma   90.00
#
_symmetry.space_group_name_H-M   'P 1'
#
loop_
_entity.id
_entity.type
_entity.pdbx_description
1 polymer ?
#
loop_
_entity_poly.entity_id
_entity_poly.type
_entity_poly.pdbx_seq_one_letter_code
_entity_poly.pdbx_strand_id
1 'polypeptide(L)'
;RLIRKWLRAPILVNGKLQKRRKGLPQGSPLSPLLSNIMLDQLDKYLEKRGLKFIRYADDFSIYVRSKSEARSIGNEVYVFLRDKLALQINREKSGIRRPSNFIVLGHCFTSVYKQGSKGQYQLIVSKSSWEELKRKLRHATKKTLPCSFGERLGRIKLIYQGWINNYRPGNIYTKLKQVDEWLRNRLRYCIWHDWKKPERKRKNLIRLGVRKGLA
;
A
#
# COMPACT_ATOMS: atom_id res chain seq x y z
N ARG A 1 17.26 -24.26 20.19
CA ARG A 1 18.66 -23.87 20.42
C ARG A 1 19.17 -22.86 19.41
N LEU A 2 18.88 -23.01 18.11
CA LEU A 2 19.33 -22.14 17.02
C LEU A 2 18.74 -20.72 17.11
N ILE A 3 17.41 -20.59 17.30
CA ILE A 3 16.72 -19.30 17.47
C ILE A 3 17.35 -18.49 18.62
N ARG A 4 17.69 -19.13 19.73
CA ARG A 4 18.34 -18.47 20.87
C ARG A 4 19.72 -17.91 20.50
N LYS A 5 20.48 -18.62 19.66
CA LYS A 5 21.78 -18.12 19.15
C LYS A 5 21.58 -16.89 18.26
N TRP A 6 20.61 -16.90 17.35
CA TRP A 6 20.28 -15.77 16.49
C TRP A 6 19.80 -14.54 17.27
N LEU A 7 18.93 -14.75 18.28
CA LEU A 7 18.47 -13.67 19.14
C LEU A 7 19.61 -13.01 19.95
N ARG A 8 20.67 -13.75 20.24
CA ARG A 8 21.83 -13.28 21.03
C ARG A 8 23.00 -12.80 20.16
N ALA A 9 22.94 -13.01 18.85
CA ALA A 9 24.02 -12.59 17.96
C ALA A 9 24.26 -11.08 18.07
N PRO A 10 25.50 -10.62 18.19
CA PRO A 10 25.80 -9.20 18.24
C PRO A 10 25.52 -8.54 16.89
N ILE A 11 25.35 -7.23 16.89
CA ILE A 11 25.22 -6.41 15.68
C ILE A 11 26.46 -5.56 15.48
N LEU A 12 26.84 -5.34 14.22
CA LEU A 12 27.91 -4.44 13.86
C LEU A 12 27.34 -3.02 13.67
N VAL A 13 27.72 -2.08 14.52
CA VAL A 13 27.33 -0.67 14.42
C VAL A 13 28.59 0.16 14.35
N ASN A 14 28.77 0.91 13.27
CA ASN A 14 29.95 1.75 13.04
C ASN A 14 31.27 1.01 13.22
N GLY A 15 31.39 -0.23 12.74
CA GLY A 15 32.58 -1.07 12.82
C GLY A 15 32.80 -1.73 14.19
N LYS A 16 31.95 -1.52 15.19
CA LYS A 16 32.04 -2.11 16.52
C LYS A 16 30.92 -3.13 16.77
N LEU A 17 31.28 -4.30 17.30
CA LEU A 17 30.34 -5.32 17.73
C LEU A 17 29.63 -4.91 19.02
N GLN A 18 28.31 -4.77 18.98
CA GLN A 18 27.48 -4.46 20.13
C GLN A 18 26.60 -5.66 20.49
N LYS A 19 26.63 -6.07 21.77
CA LYS A 19 25.75 -7.11 22.31
C LYS A 19 24.34 -6.54 22.48
N ARG A 20 23.35 -7.29 22.00
CA ARG A 20 21.94 -6.92 22.16
C ARG A 20 21.36 -7.55 23.42
N ARG A 21 20.54 -6.77 24.12
CA ARG A 21 19.80 -7.25 25.30
C ARG A 21 18.33 -7.52 24.99
N LYS A 22 17.74 -6.89 23.97
CA LYS A 22 16.32 -7.00 23.59
C LYS A 22 16.14 -6.92 22.07
N GLY A 23 15.09 -7.57 21.58
CA GLY A 23 14.60 -7.46 20.21
C GLY A 23 15.50 -8.02 19.12
N LEU A 24 15.16 -7.71 17.89
CA LEU A 24 15.91 -8.01 16.67
C LEU A 24 16.22 -6.72 15.92
N PRO A 25 17.32 -6.65 15.15
CA PRO A 25 17.57 -5.47 14.31
C PRO A 25 16.48 -5.32 13.27
N GLN A 26 16.09 -4.07 12.99
CA GLN A 26 15.20 -3.78 11.89
C GLN A 26 15.82 -4.25 10.56
N GLY A 27 15.00 -4.88 9.71
CA GLY A 27 15.47 -5.45 8.43
C GLY A 27 16.08 -6.85 8.54
N SER A 28 16.12 -7.47 9.73
CA SER A 28 16.53 -8.89 9.83
C SER A 28 15.51 -9.79 9.10
N PRO A 29 15.96 -10.74 8.24
CA PRO A 29 15.08 -11.68 7.56
C PRO A 29 14.21 -12.54 8.50
N LEU A 30 14.66 -12.72 9.74
CA LEU A 30 13.96 -13.49 10.77
C LEU A 30 12.89 -12.68 11.51
N SER A 31 12.95 -11.35 11.47
CA SER A 31 12.03 -10.50 12.23
C SER A 31 10.56 -10.79 11.92
N PRO A 32 10.11 -10.89 10.64
CA PRO A 32 8.73 -11.19 10.32
C PRO A 32 8.28 -12.56 10.84
N LEU A 33 9.13 -13.58 10.73
CA LEU A 33 8.80 -14.93 11.20
C LEU A 33 8.64 -14.96 12.72
N LEU A 34 9.59 -14.40 13.46
CA LEU A 34 9.54 -14.40 14.92
C LEU A 34 8.41 -13.51 15.46
N SER A 35 8.11 -12.39 14.79
CA SER A 35 6.95 -11.56 15.11
C SER A 35 5.65 -12.35 14.92
N ASN A 36 5.51 -13.10 13.82
CA ASN A 36 4.33 -13.92 13.59
C ASN A 36 4.17 -15.04 14.63
N ILE A 37 5.26 -15.73 15.02
CA ILE A 37 5.22 -16.75 16.08
C ILE A 37 4.77 -16.14 17.41
N MET A 38 5.26 -14.94 17.74
CA MET A 38 4.89 -14.28 18.98
C MET A 38 3.44 -13.81 18.98
N LEU A 39 2.97 -13.25 17.88
CA LEU A 39 1.61 -12.70 17.72
C LEU A 39 0.55 -13.79 17.43
N ASP A 40 0.94 -15.03 17.13
CA ASP A 40 0.02 -16.18 17.03
C ASP A 40 -0.81 -16.37 18.31
N GLN A 41 -0.24 -16.03 19.47
CA GLN A 41 -0.98 -16.05 20.73
C GLN A 41 -2.10 -14.99 20.77
N LEU A 42 -1.86 -13.82 20.16
CA LEU A 42 -2.90 -12.81 20.02
C LEU A 42 -3.99 -13.28 19.05
N ASP A 43 -3.61 -13.86 17.92
CA ASP A 43 -4.55 -14.39 16.93
C ASP A 43 -5.47 -15.44 17.60
N LYS A 44 -4.91 -16.42 18.29
CA LYS A 44 -5.66 -17.45 19.04
C LYS A 44 -6.57 -16.86 20.12
N TYR A 45 -6.10 -15.80 20.79
CA TYR A 45 -6.92 -15.12 21.79
C TYR A 45 -8.14 -14.44 21.15
N LEU A 46 -7.95 -13.73 20.03
CA LEU A 46 -9.03 -13.04 19.31
C LEU A 46 -10.01 -14.04 18.68
N GLU A 47 -9.52 -15.15 18.12
CA GLU A 47 -10.33 -16.24 17.57
C GLU A 47 -11.21 -16.90 18.66
N LYS A 48 -10.61 -17.24 19.80
CA LYS A 48 -11.35 -17.82 20.95
C LYS A 48 -12.49 -16.91 21.45
N ARG A 49 -12.32 -15.59 21.30
CA ARG A 49 -13.35 -14.58 21.64
C ARG A 49 -14.38 -14.39 20.52
N GLY A 50 -14.23 -15.06 19.36
CA GLY A 50 -15.12 -14.92 18.22
C GLY A 50 -15.04 -13.53 17.56
N LEU A 51 -13.95 -12.79 17.76
CA LEU A 51 -13.78 -11.45 17.24
C LEU A 51 -13.36 -11.47 15.77
N LYS A 52 -13.94 -10.57 14.98
CA LYS A 52 -13.51 -10.38 13.58
C LYS A 52 -12.31 -9.46 13.54
N PHE A 53 -11.20 -9.95 13.05
CA PHE A 53 -9.96 -9.17 12.97
C PHE A 53 -9.19 -9.46 11.68
N ILE A 54 -8.29 -8.57 11.34
CA ILE A 54 -7.30 -8.72 10.28
C ILE A 54 -5.96 -8.33 10.87
N ARG A 55 -4.94 -9.17 10.67
CA ARG A 55 -3.56 -8.86 11.03
C ARG A 55 -2.64 -9.00 9.83
N TYR A 56 -1.76 -8.04 9.68
CA TYR A 56 -0.66 -8.07 8.72
C TYR A 56 0.64 -7.68 9.43
N ALA A 57 1.51 -8.65 9.65
CA ALA A 57 2.71 -8.53 10.49
C ALA A 57 2.35 -8.04 11.90
N ASP A 58 2.83 -6.87 12.30
CA ASP A 58 2.55 -6.21 13.58
C ASP A 58 1.30 -5.30 13.56
N ASP A 59 0.80 -4.95 12.38
CA ASP A 59 -0.43 -4.18 12.23
C ASP A 59 -1.66 -5.09 12.33
N PHE A 60 -2.59 -4.77 13.21
CA PHE A 60 -3.86 -5.50 13.32
C PHE A 60 -5.05 -4.57 13.54
N SER A 61 -6.21 -5.05 13.18
CA SER A 61 -7.49 -4.32 13.25
C SER A 61 -8.59 -5.25 13.68
N ILE A 62 -9.36 -4.84 14.67
CA ILE A 62 -10.51 -5.59 15.20
C ILE A 62 -11.78 -4.84 14.83
N TYR A 63 -12.76 -5.54 14.28
CA TYR A 63 -14.01 -4.97 13.80
C TYR A 63 -15.15 -5.33 14.75
N VAL A 64 -15.84 -4.30 15.23
CA VAL A 64 -16.92 -4.42 16.22
C VAL A 64 -18.12 -3.57 15.83
N ARG A 65 -19.27 -3.81 16.45
CA ARG A 65 -20.52 -3.15 16.07
C ARG A 65 -20.71 -1.79 16.73
N SER A 66 -20.14 -1.57 17.91
CA SER A 66 -20.35 -0.33 18.67
C SER A 66 -19.03 0.26 19.18
N LYS A 67 -19.07 1.58 19.48
CA LYS A 67 -17.93 2.29 20.08
C LYS A 67 -17.66 1.84 21.52
N SER A 68 -18.70 1.46 22.25
CA SER A 68 -18.58 0.94 23.63
C SER A 68 -17.83 -0.38 23.61
N GLU A 69 -18.27 -1.32 22.76
CA GLU A 69 -17.61 -2.60 22.55
C GLU A 69 -16.15 -2.43 22.11
N ALA A 70 -15.86 -1.48 21.20
CA ALA A 70 -14.50 -1.17 20.78
C ALA A 70 -13.60 -0.74 21.93
N ARG A 71 -14.13 0.02 22.90
CA ARG A 71 -13.38 0.44 24.10
C ARG A 71 -13.09 -0.71 25.02
N SER A 72 -14.09 -1.57 25.29
CA SER A 72 -13.92 -2.74 26.14
C SER A 72 -12.88 -3.70 25.57
N ILE A 73 -13.06 -4.11 24.31
CA ILE A 73 -12.15 -5.01 23.62
C ILE A 73 -10.76 -4.39 23.47
N GLY A 74 -10.67 -3.11 23.16
CA GLY A 74 -9.40 -2.39 23.07
C GLY A 74 -8.61 -2.44 24.37
N ASN A 75 -9.27 -2.24 25.51
CA ASN A 75 -8.64 -2.35 26.84
C ASN A 75 -8.22 -3.79 27.15
N GLU A 76 -9.06 -4.77 26.87
CA GLU A 76 -8.72 -6.19 27.08
C GLU A 76 -7.50 -6.60 26.25
N VAL A 77 -7.47 -6.23 24.98
CA VAL A 77 -6.33 -6.51 24.10
C VAL A 77 -5.05 -5.77 24.55
N TYR A 78 -5.20 -4.55 25.01
CA TYR A 78 -4.06 -3.81 25.58
C TYR A 78 -3.46 -4.54 26.79
N VAL A 79 -4.31 -4.99 27.73
CA VAL A 79 -3.88 -5.75 28.91
C VAL A 79 -3.23 -7.08 28.48
N PHE A 80 -3.82 -7.78 27.52
CA PHE A 80 -3.27 -9.02 27.00
C PHE A 80 -1.87 -8.85 26.40
N LEU A 81 -1.68 -7.84 25.55
CA LEU A 81 -0.39 -7.55 24.93
C LEU A 81 0.67 -7.16 25.95
N ARG A 82 0.31 -6.33 26.94
CA ARG A 82 1.22 -5.88 28.00
C ARG A 82 1.60 -7.04 28.93
N ASP A 83 0.62 -7.78 29.43
CA ASP A 83 0.83 -8.73 30.57
C ASP A 83 1.23 -10.12 30.08
N LYS A 84 0.74 -10.57 28.95
CA LYS A 84 1.06 -11.89 28.39
C LYS A 84 2.23 -11.88 27.43
N LEU A 85 2.31 -10.86 26.57
CA LEU A 85 3.32 -10.79 25.53
C LEU A 85 4.45 -9.80 25.81
N ALA A 86 4.35 -9.00 26.90
CA ALA A 86 5.28 -7.92 27.23
C ALA A 86 5.50 -6.92 26.08
N LEU A 87 4.46 -6.71 25.24
CA LEU A 87 4.48 -5.81 24.10
C LEU A 87 3.85 -4.46 24.44
N GLN A 88 4.44 -3.40 23.87
CA GLN A 88 3.92 -2.05 23.99
C GLN A 88 3.17 -1.68 22.71
N ILE A 89 1.99 -1.06 22.86
CA ILE A 89 1.22 -0.50 21.74
C ILE A 89 1.74 0.91 21.44
N ASN A 90 1.93 1.20 20.15
CA ASN A 90 2.19 2.56 19.70
C ASN A 90 0.91 3.40 19.81
N ARG A 91 0.81 4.25 20.84
CA ARG A 91 -0.37 5.07 21.13
C ARG A 91 -0.69 6.10 20.05
N GLU A 92 0.28 6.59 19.32
CA GLU A 92 0.06 7.57 18.25
C GLU A 92 -0.62 6.95 17.02
N LYS A 93 -0.29 5.69 16.71
CA LYS A 93 -0.83 4.95 15.58
C LYS A 93 -2.09 4.17 15.92
N SER A 94 -2.26 3.76 17.17
CA SER A 94 -3.38 2.93 17.63
C SER A 94 -4.56 3.78 18.10
N GLY A 95 -5.77 3.30 17.84
CA GLY A 95 -6.97 4.01 18.30
C GLY A 95 -8.26 3.43 17.74
N ILE A 96 -9.38 3.86 18.33
CA ILE A 96 -10.73 3.50 17.89
C ILE A 96 -11.16 4.49 16.81
N ARG A 97 -11.49 3.98 15.63
CA ARG A 97 -11.85 4.81 14.48
C ARG A 97 -13.10 4.27 13.79
N ARG A 98 -13.85 5.14 13.11
CA ARG A 98 -14.90 4.71 12.20
C ARG A 98 -14.25 4.06 10.96
N PRO A 99 -14.92 3.08 10.30
CA PRO A 99 -14.38 2.43 9.09
C PRO A 99 -13.96 3.42 8.01
N SER A 100 -14.69 4.52 7.82
CA SER A 100 -14.36 5.57 6.85
C SER A 100 -13.06 6.33 7.12
N ASN A 101 -12.59 6.32 8.37
CA ASN A 101 -11.39 7.05 8.80
C ASN A 101 -10.21 6.10 9.06
N PHE A 102 -10.28 4.89 8.51
CA PHE A 102 -9.29 3.86 8.74
C PHE A 102 -8.71 3.37 7.42
N ILE A 103 -7.39 3.27 7.37
CA ILE A 103 -6.65 2.78 6.19
C ILE A 103 -5.92 1.50 6.58
N VAL A 104 -6.16 0.43 5.83
CA VAL A 104 -5.49 -0.87 5.96
C VAL A 104 -4.89 -1.24 4.62
N LEU A 105 -3.58 -1.48 4.58
CA LEU A 105 -2.86 -1.90 3.36
C LEU A 105 -3.18 -1.03 2.13
N GLY A 106 -3.34 0.28 2.34
CA GLY A 106 -3.68 1.22 1.28
C GLY A 106 -5.15 1.22 0.83
N HIS A 107 -6.01 0.47 1.51
CA HIS A 107 -7.45 0.48 1.33
C HIS A 107 -8.14 1.26 2.45
N CYS A 108 -9.30 1.82 2.16
CA CYS A 108 -10.19 2.42 3.14
C CYS A 108 -11.65 2.06 2.81
N PHE A 109 -12.56 2.41 3.72
CA PHE A 109 -13.97 2.11 3.58
C PHE A 109 -14.76 3.38 3.34
N THR A 110 -15.76 3.34 2.47
CA THR A 110 -16.75 4.40 2.30
C THR A 110 -18.14 3.84 2.51
N SER A 111 -19.04 4.64 3.07
CA SER A 111 -20.43 4.25 3.23
C SER A 111 -21.09 4.09 1.86
N VAL A 112 -21.96 3.10 1.72
CA VAL A 112 -22.77 2.92 0.52
C VAL A 112 -24.05 3.73 0.65
N TYR A 113 -24.27 4.68 -0.27
CA TYR A 113 -25.44 5.56 -0.28
C TYR A 113 -26.53 5.04 -1.22
N LYS A 114 -26.92 3.78 -1.06
CA LYS A 114 -28.09 3.22 -1.78
C LYS A 114 -29.24 3.00 -0.80
N GLN A 115 -30.47 3.15 -1.29
CA GLN A 115 -31.65 2.86 -0.49
C GLN A 115 -31.60 1.42 0.06
N GLY A 116 -31.85 1.23 1.36
CA GLY A 116 -31.75 -0.06 2.05
C GLY A 116 -30.34 -0.50 2.46
N SER A 117 -29.27 0.26 2.16
CA SER A 117 -27.87 -0.11 2.47
C SER A 117 -27.28 0.62 3.68
N LYS A 118 -28.14 1.10 4.62
CA LYS A 118 -27.69 1.80 5.82
C LYS A 118 -26.72 0.91 6.62
N GLY A 119 -25.54 1.47 6.94
CA GLY A 119 -24.50 0.76 7.68
C GLY A 119 -23.62 -0.18 6.83
N GLN A 120 -23.83 -0.26 5.53
CA GLN A 120 -22.93 -0.99 4.62
C GLN A 120 -21.77 -0.13 4.19
N TYR A 121 -20.60 -0.76 4.04
CA TYR A 121 -19.37 -0.12 3.62
C TYR A 121 -18.85 -0.78 2.35
N GLN A 122 -18.28 0.04 1.47
CA GLN A 122 -17.60 -0.39 0.26
C GLN A 122 -16.10 -0.19 0.44
N LEU A 123 -15.32 -1.19 0.02
CA LEU A 123 -13.87 -1.10 -0.01
C LEU A 123 -13.43 -0.21 -1.17
N ILE A 124 -12.64 0.80 -0.88
CA ILE A 124 -12.04 1.70 -1.86
C ILE A 124 -10.55 1.84 -1.61
N VAL A 125 -9.82 2.31 -2.62
CA VAL A 125 -8.39 2.58 -2.50
C VAL A 125 -8.15 3.94 -1.88
N SER A 126 -7.21 4.04 -0.94
CA SER A 126 -6.87 5.29 -0.26
C SER A 126 -6.34 6.35 -1.21
N LYS A 127 -6.51 7.62 -0.84
CA LYS A 127 -6.00 8.75 -1.62
C LYS A 127 -4.48 8.68 -1.81
N SER A 128 -3.76 8.33 -0.76
CA SER A 128 -2.29 8.18 -0.78
C SER A 128 -1.83 7.11 -1.77
N SER A 129 -2.53 5.97 -1.87
CA SER A 129 -2.21 4.91 -2.83
C SER A 129 -2.41 5.36 -4.28
N TRP A 130 -3.43 6.18 -4.56
CA TRP A 130 -3.62 6.79 -5.89
C TRP A 130 -2.55 7.83 -6.22
N GLU A 131 -2.16 8.63 -5.25
CA GLU A 131 -1.09 9.62 -5.40
C GLU A 131 0.25 8.95 -5.68
N GLU A 132 0.54 7.84 -4.99
CA GLU A 132 1.73 7.04 -5.22
C GLU A 132 1.75 6.41 -6.62
N LEU A 133 0.63 5.87 -7.11
CA LEU A 133 0.51 5.41 -8.49
C LEU A 133 0.83 6.54 -9.47
N LYS A 134 0.17 7.69 -9.32
CA LYS A 134 0.42 8.86 -10.17
C LYS A 134 1.86 9.34 -10.09
N ARG A 135 2.49 9.29 -8.93
CA ARG A 135 3.91 9.65 -8.74
C ARG A 135 4.82 8.72 -9.55
N LYS A 136 4.62 7.40 -9.45
CA LYS A 136 5.39 6.41 -10.22
C LYS A 136 5.20 6.57 -11.71
N LEU A 137 3.96 6.78 -12.17
CA LEU A 137 3.65 7.01 -13.57
C LEU A 137 4.22 8.34 -14.11
N ARG A 138 4.21 9.42 -13.29
CA ARG A 138 4.89 10.68 -13.65
C ARG A 138 6.36 10.46 -13.87
N HIS A 139 7.01 9.72 -13.00
CA HIS A 139 8.42 9.39 -13.15
C HIS A 139 8.69 8.61 -14.45
N ALA A 140 7.93 7.54 -14.71
CA ALA A 140 8.05 6.73 -15.91
C ALA A 140 7.74 7.51 -17.21
N THR A 141 6.91 8.56 -17.13
CA THR A 141 6.54 9.44 -18.26
C THR A 141 7.27 10.78 -18.26
N LYS A 142 8.40 10.90 -17.60
CA LYS A 142 9.23 12.10 -17.67
C LYS A 142 9.86 12.19 -19.07
N LYS A 143 9.63 13.31 -19.77
CA LYS A 143 10.11 13.53 -21.16
C LYS A 143 11.62 13.42 -21.33
N THR A 144 12.36 13.81 -20.28
CA THR A 144 13.84 13.83 -20.26
C THR A 144 14.45 12.48 -19.89
N LEU A 145 13.63 11.43 -19.66
CA LEU A 145 14.15 10.13 -19.31
C LEU A 145 14.82 9.49 -20.55
N PRO A 146 16.12 9.11 -20.50
CA PRO A 146 16.83 8.49 -21.61
C PRO A 146 16.40 7.04 -21.77
N CYS A 147 15.28 6.82 -22.43
CA CYS A 147 14.75 5.48 -22.72
C CYS A 147 13.93 5.52 -24.01
N SER A 148 13.89 4.41 -24.73
CA SER A 148 13.03 4.22 -25.88
C SER A 148 11.54 4.25 -25.47
N PHE A 149 10.66 4.53 -26.45
CA PHE A 149 9.23 4.52 -26.18
C PHE A 149 8.72 3.12 -25.76
N GLY A 150 9.29 2.06 -26.35
CA GLY A 150 8.98 0.67 -25.97
C GLY A 150 9.36 0.35 -24.52
N GLU A 151 10.56 0.72 -24.09
CA GLU A 151 10.99 0.55 -22.69
C GLU A 151 10.11 1.35 -21.72
N ARG A 152 9.72 2.56 -22.13
CA ARG A 152 8.77 3.40 -21.35
C ARG A 152 7.43 2.68 -21.15
N LEU A 153 6.86 2.11 -22.21
CA LEU A 153 5.62 1.34 -22.12
C LEU A 153 5.78 0.09 -21.26
N GLY A 154 6.91 -0.62 -21.37
CA GLY A 154 7.21 -1.76 -20.51
C GLY A 154 7.24 -1.41 -19.03
N ARG A 155 7.91 -0.30 -18.66
CA ARG A 155 7.93 0.20 -17.27
C ARG A 155 6.53 0.57 -16.77
N ILE A 156 5.74 1.26 -17.61
CA ILE A 156 4.36 1.64 -17.26
C ILE A 156 3.51 0.38 -17.04
N LYS A 157 3.60 -0.61 -17.93
CA LYS A 157 2.87 -1.89 -17.81
C LYS A 157 3.17 -2.58 -16.48
N LEU A 158 4.43 -2.67 -16.08
CA LEU A 158 4.82 -3.27 -14.79
C LEU A 158 4.24 -2.51 -13.60
N ILE A 159 4.31 -1.16 -13.61
CA ILE A 159 3.74 -0.33 -12.55
C ILE A 159 2.22 -0.54 -12.45
N TYR A 160 1.53 -0.51 -13.59
CA TYR A 160 0.07 -0.68 -13.65
C TYR A 160 -0.36 -2.07 -13.19
N GLN A 161 0.26 -3.10 -13.72
CA GLN A 161 -0.09 -4.49 -13.43
C GLN A 161 0.13 -4.80 -11.94
N GLY A 162 1.28 -4.41 -11.39
CA GLY A 162 1.57 -4.58 -9.96
C GLY A 162 0.58 -3.84 -9.08
N TRP A 163 0.22 -2.60 -9.45
CA TRP A 163 -0.75 -1.82 -8.70
C TRP A 163 -2.17 -2.40 -8.79
N ILE A 164 -2.65 -2.77 -9.98
CA ILE A 164 -3.97 -3.36 -10.18
C ILE A 164 -4.09 -4.68 -9.43
N ASN A 165 -3.09 -5.55 -9.49
CA ASN A 165 -3.10 -6.83 -8.78
C ASN A 165 -3.28 -6.64 -7.27
N ASN A 166 -2.67 -5.60 -6.69
CA ASN A 166 -2.79 -5.31 -5.26
C ASN A 166 -4.15 -4.67 -4.89
N TYR A 167 -4.69 -3.80 -5.76
CA TYR A 167 -5.87 -2.98 -5.46
C TYR A 167 -7.17 -3.45 -6.10
N ARG A 168 -7.13 -4.53 -6.88
CA ARG A 168 -8.30 -5.14 -7.54
C ARG A 168 -9.51 -5.42 -6.62
N PRO A 169 -9.33 -5.80 -5.34
CA PRO A 169 -10.47 -6.00 -4.44
C PRO A 169 -11.29 -4.74 -4.16
N GLY A 170 -10.69 -3.55 -4.31
CA GLY A 170 -11.38 -2.27 -4.12
C GLY A 170 -12.10 -1.78 -5.38
N ASN A 171 -13.03 -0.85 -5.21
CA ASN A 171 -13.65 -0.18 -6.36
C ASN A 171 -12.68 0.80 -7.00
N ILE A 172 -12.01 0.36 -8.08
CA ILE A 172 -10.96 1.14 -8.78
C ILE A 172 -11.38 1.64 -10.16
N TYR A 173 -12.44 1.10 -10.76
CA TYR A 173 -12.75 1.26 -12.18
C TYR A 173 -12.84 2.72 -12.64
N THR A 174 -13.70 3.52 -12.02
CA THR A 174 -13.94 4.91 -12.44
C THR A 174 -12.69 5.79 -12.32
N LYS A 175 -11.97 5.66 -11.21
CA LYS A 175 -10.72 6.42 -11.01
C LYS A 175 -9.60 5.93 -11.92
N LEU A 176 -9.53 4.64 -12.20
CA LEU A 176 -8.54 4.07 -13.10
C LEU A 176 -8.72 4.61 -14.52
N LYS A 177 -9.98 4.75 -15.00
CA LYS A 177 -10.29 5.38 -16.29
C LYS A 177 -9.76 6.82 -16.38
N GLN A 178 -9.94 7.62 -15.31
CA GLN A 178 -9.40 8.98 -15.25
C GLN A 178 -7.86 9.00 -15.28
N VAL A 179 -7.21 8.06 -14.57
CA VAL A 179 -5.75 7.92 -14.60
C VAL A 179 -5.27 7.52 -15.98
N ASP A 180 -6.01 6.65 -16.70
CA ASP A 180 -5.68 6.21 -18.04
C ASP A 180 -5.76 7.35 -19.06
N GLU A 181 -6.80 8.18 -19.00
CA GLU A 181 -6.95 9.39 -19.83
C GLU A 181 -5.79 10.36 -19.59
N TRP A 182 -5.47 10.62 -18.32
CA TRP A 182 -4.33 11.46 -17.95
C TRP A 182 -2.99 10.87 -18.44
N LEU A 183 -2.81 9.55 -18.34
CA LEU A 183 -1.60 8.87 -18.79
C LEU A 183 -1.43 8.94 -20.31
N ARG A 184 -2.50 8.77 -21.09
CA ARG A 184 -2.49 8.92 -22.56
C ARG A 184 -2.00 10.32 -22.96
N ASN A 185 -2.45 11.36 -22.29
CA ASN A 185 -2.00 12.72 -22.57
C ASN A 185 -0.50 12.89 -22.26
N ARG A 186 -0.01 12.30 -21.19
CA ARG A 186 1.43 12.31 -20.87
C ARG A 186 2.27 11.54 -21.90
N LEU A 187 1.80 10.41 -22.38
CA LEU A 187 2.46 9.63 -23.42
C LEU A 187 2.51 10.39 -24.75
N ARG A 188 1.40 11.03 -25.15
CA ARG A 188 1.37 11.90 -26.34
C ARG A 188 2.41 13.02 -26.23
N TYR A 189 2.52 13.62 -25.04
CA TYR A 189 3.52 14.66 -24.80
C TYR A 189 4.96 14.14 -24.89
N CYS A 190 5.25 12.93 -24.42
CA CYS A 190 6.55 12.30 -24.59
C CYS A 190 6.88 12.06 -26.08
N ILE A 191 5.94 11.48 -26.84
CA ILE A 191 6.08 11.27 -28.28
C ILE A 191 6.35 12.58 -29.01
N TRP A 192 5.55 13.62 -28.68
CA TRP A 192 5.70 14.94 -29.28
C TRP A 192 7.06 15.58 -29.00
N HIS A 193 7.56 15.40 -27.80
CA HIS A 193 8.88 15.86 -27.40
C HIS A 193 10.00 15.10 -28.14
N ASP A 194 9.85 13.79 -28.32
CA ASP A 194 10.86 12.93 -28.97
C ASP A 194 10.96 13.21 -30.48
N TRP A 195 9.95 13.76 -31.10
CA TRP A 195 9.98 14.14 -32.51
C TRP A 195 10.81 15.42 -32.79
N LYS A 196 11.17 16.18 -31.79
CA LYS A 196 12.05 17.36 -31.77
C LYS A 196 11.77 18.41 -32.87
N LYS A 197 12.12 18.12 -34.14
CA LYS A 197 12.02 19.05 -35.28
C LYS A 197 10.59 19.15 -35.84
N PRO A 198 10.12 20.36 -36.29
CA PRO A 198 8.79 20.53 -36.86
C PRO A 198 8.51 19.63 -38.05
N GLU A 199 9.45 19.48 -38.96
CA GLU A 199 9.32 18.57 -40.12
C GLU A 199 9.10 17.12 -39.72
N ARG A 200 9.82 16.66 -38.68
CA ARG A 200 9.64 15.28 -38.17
C ARG A 200 8.26 15.10 -37.54
N LYS A 201 7.75 16.12 -36.84
CA LYS A 201 6.41 16.13 -36.30
C LYS A 201 5.37 16.01 -37.41
N ARG A 202 5.47 16.87 -38.42
CA ARG A 202 4.60 16.86 -39.61
C ARG A 202 4.63 15.51 -40.32
N LYS A 203 5.79 14.97 -40.62
CA LYS A 203 5.96 13.66 -41.29
C LYS A 203 5.31 12.53 -40.49
N ASN A 204 5.48 12.50 -39.17
CA ASN A 204 4.89 11.51 -38.30
C ASN A 204 3.37 11.66 -38.17
N LEU A 205 2.83 12.88 -38.10
CA LEU A 205 1.38 13.13 -38.09
C LEU A 205 0.74 12.62 -39.37
N ILE A 206 1.32 12.89 -40.55
CA ILE A 206 0.83 12.37 -41.83
C ILE A 206 0.84 10.84 -41.84
N ARG A 207 1.92 10.22 -41.33
CA ARG A 207 2.02 8.75 -41.20
C ARG A 207 0.93 8.16 -40.30
N LEU A 208 0.49 8.92 -39.31
CA LEU A 208 -0.61 8.54 -38.40
C LEU A 208 -2.01 8.86 -38.95
N GLY A 209 -2.11 9.31 -40.21
CA GLY A 209 -3.39 9.55 -40.88
C GLY A 209 -3.90 10.98 -40.83
N VAL A 210 -3.12 11.93 -40.32
CA VAL A 210 -3.51 13.35 -40.35
C VAL A 210 -3.36 13.88 -41.78
N ARG A 211 -4.38 14.59 -42.31
CA ARG A 211 -4.33 15.21 -43.64
C ARG A 211 -3.16 16.20 -43.74
N LYS A 212 -2.47 16.23 -44.92
CA LYS A 212 -1.28 17.08 -45.13
C LYS A 212 -1.50 18.58 -44.84
N GLY A 213 -2.71 19.10 -45.07
CA GLY A 213 -3.04 20.49 -44.79
C GLY A 213 -3.28 20.82 -43.30
N LEU A 214 -3.40 19.81 -42.44
CA LEU A 214 -3.61 19.96 -40.99
C LEU A 214 -2.41 19.51 -40.17
N ALA A 215 -1.36 19.00 -40.80
CA ALA A 215 -0.14 18.50 -40.16
C ALA A 215 1.03 19.58 -40.16
#